data_c6cf58daa7e0e48e4d5bbc9da467c0d3
#
_entry.id   c6cf58daa7e0e48e4d5bbc9da467c0d3
#
_cell.length_a   1.000
_cell.length_b   1.000
_cell.length_c   1.000
_cell.angle_alpha   90.00
_cell.angle_beta   90.00
_cell.angle_gamma   90.00
#
_symmetry.space_group_name_H-M   'P 1'
#
loop_
_entity.id
_entity.type
_entity.pdbx_description
1 polymer ?
#
loop_
_entity_poly.entity_id
_entity_poly.type
_entity_poly.pdbx_seq_one_letter_code
_entity_poly.pdbx_strand_id
1 'polypeptide(L)'
;MSVTKHKGQRVGVFIDTQNLYHCAKNLYRARVNFGAIMKDAVAGRTLVRAMAYVVTTETGEERNFLEALGKIGIEIITKDLQIFGGGAKKADWDVGLAIDAVKLAPRLDAVIIVSGDGDFCPLVDYLKTHNGNQVEVISFGKSTSGKLREMADDFLDLSENPRKYLLGYGNAKRGAPLSNNNGHTPSAPASLAT
;
A
#
# COMPACT_ATOMS: atom_id res chain seq x y z
N MET A 1 16.71 -8.41 13.45
CA MET A 1 17.79 -7.51 13.95
C MET A 1 17.40 -6.10 13.55
N SER A 2 17.56 -5.09 14.44
CA SER A 2 17.31 -3.71 14.04
C SER A 2 18.47 -3.23 13.19
N VAL A 3 18.19 -2.76 11.97
CA VAL A 3 19.23 -2.18 11.10
C VAL A 3 19.59 -0.77 11.56
N THR A 4 20.84 -0.40 11.37
CA THR A 4 21.30 0.94 11.70
C THR A 4 20.90 1.92 10.60
N LYS A 5 20.17 2.97 10.95
CA LYS A 5 19.76 4.05 10.04
C LYS A 5 20.67 5.25 10.23
N HIS A 6 21.54 5.51 9.28
CA HIS A 6 22.46 6.65 9.31
C HIS A 6 21.91 7.82 8.48
N LYS A 7 22.03 9.05 8.98
CA LYS A 7 21.52 10.26 8.31
C LYS A 7 22.07 10.44 6.88
N GLY A 8 23.28 9.97 6.62
CA GLY A 8 23.90 10.04 5.29
C GLY A 8 23.38 9.03 4.27
N GLN A 9 22.59 8.04 4.67
CA GLN A 9 22.03 7.07 3.73
C GLN A 9 21.08 7.75 2.74
N ARG A 10 21.25 7.41 1.46
CA ARG A 10 20.35 7.79 0.37
C ARG A 10 19.24 6.78 0.30
N VAL A 11 17.99 7.21 0.44
CA VAL A 11 16.84 6.33 0.47
C VAL A 11 15.87 6.58 -0.68
N GLY A 12 15.33 5.50 -1.24
CA GLY A 12 14.21 5.51 -2.17
C GLY A 12 12.99 4.84 -1.54
N VAL A 13 11.82 5.46 -1.70
CA VAL A 13 10.56 4.94 -1.15
C VAL A 13 9.60 4.59 -2.29
N PHE A 14 9.14 3.35 -2.33
CA PHE A 14 8.28 2.80 -3.37
C PHE A 14 6.98 2.33 -2.73
N ILE A 15 5.87 3.00 -3.07
CA ILE A 15 4.60 2.86 -2.36
C ILE A 15 3.55 2.20 -3.25
N ASP A 16 3.16 0.99 -2.90
CA ASP A 16 1.97 0.33 -3.44
C ASP A 16 0.73 0.86 -2.71
N THR A 17 0.09 1.85 -3.33
CA THR A 17 -1.06 2.51 -2.70
C THR A 17 -2.27 1.62 -2.62
N GLN A 18 -2.45 0.68 -3.55
CA GLN A 18 -3.59 -0.23 -3.55
C GLN A 18 -3.52 -1.21 -2.39
N ASN A 19 -2.37 -1.84 -2.18
CA ASN A 19 -2.16 -2.76 -1.06
C ASN A 19 -2.49 -2.07 0.26
N LEU A 20 -1.91 -0.89 0.52
CA LEU A 20 -2.16 -0.13 1.74
C LEU A 20 -3.61 0.32 1.88
N TYR A 21 -4.24 0.79 0.79
CA TYR A 21 -5.64 1.23 0.79
C TYR A 21 -6.57 0.07 1.16
N HIS A 22 -6.41 -1.08 0.51
CA HIS A 22 -7.24 -2.25 0.78
C HIS A 22 -7.04 -2.76 2.21
N CYS A 23 -5.81 -2.79 2.71
CA CYS A 23 -5.51 -3.18 4.09
C CYS A 23 -6.16 -2.22 5.10
N ALA A 24 -5.97 -0.91 4.93
CA ALA A 24 -6.54 0.10 5.84
C ALA A 24 -8.07 0.08 5.84
N LYS A 25 -8.69 -0.06 4.66
CA LYS A 25 -10.15 -0.13 4.51
C LYS A 25 -10.73 -1.40 5.12
N ASN A 26 -10.14 -2.56 4.83
CA ASN A 26 -10.70 -3.86 5.22
C ASN A 26 -10.46 -4.15 6.71
N LEU A 27 -9.25 -3.89 7.23
CA LEU A 27 -8.89 -4.22 8.60
C LEU A 27 -9.33 -3.14 9.60
N TYR A 28 -9.36 -1.87 9.19
CA TYR A 28 -9.52 -0.75 10.13
C TYR A 28 -10.65 0.21 9.77
N ARG A 29 -11.26 0.07 8.59
CA ARG A 29 -12.27 1.01 8.05
C ARG A 29 -11.81 2.47 8.11
N ALA A 30 -10.55 2.70 7.84
CA ALA A 30 -9.88 3.98 7.95
C ALA A 30 -9.07 4.30 6.69
N ARG A 31 -8.57 5.52 6.58
CA ARG A 31 -7.70 5.96 5.49
C ARG A 31 -6.24 5.99 5.94
N VAL A 32 -5.32 5.75 5.00
CA VAL A 32 -3.88 5.76 5.27
C VAL A 32 -3.37 7.19 5.46
N ASN A 33 -2.52 7.39 6.46
CA ASN A 33 -1.76 8.62 6.68
C ASN A 33 -0.37 8.50 6.04
N PHE A 34 -0.27 8.79 4.76
CA PHE A 34 0.98 8.70 4.01
C PHE A 34 2.07 9.65 4.54
N GLY A 35 1.68 10.82 5.09
CA GLY A 35 2.64 11.74 5.70
C GLY A 35 3.38 11.13 6.89
N ALA A 36 2.67 10.39 7.75
CA ALA A 36 3.28 9.69 8.88
C ALA A 36 4.17 8.53 8.40
N ILE A 37 3.73 7.78 7.38
CA ILE A 37 4.52 6.70 6.77
C ILE A 37 5.80 7.26 6.18
N MET A 38 5.73 8.33 5.39
CA MET A 38 6.90 8.96 4.79
C MET A 38 7.90 9.47 5.83
N LYS A 39 7.42 10.08 6.91
CA LYS A 39 8.29 10.54 8.00
C LYS A 39 9.12 9.40 8.58
N ASP A 40 8.50 8.24 8.82
CA ASP A 40 9.19 7.09 9.39
C ASP A 40 10.01 6.32 8.34
N ALA A 41 9.56 6.27 7.10
CA ALA A 41 10.32 5.69 6.00
C ALA A 41 11.64 6.43 5.79
N VAL A 42 11.60 7.76 5.72
CA VAL A 42 12.81 8.57 5.55
C VAL A 42 13.66 8.58 6.82
N ALA A 43 13.05 8.66 8.00
CA ALA A 43 13.72 8.61 9.31
C ALA A 43 14.94 9.56 9.42
N GLY A 44 14.84 10.76 8.84
CA GLY A 44 15.91 11.76 8.85
C GLY A 44 17.09 11.47 7.93
N ARG A 45 16.98 10.47 7.03
CA ARG A 45 17.94 10.16 5.97
C ARG A 45 17.77 11.05 4.74
N THR A 46 18.65 10.96 3.79
CA THR A 46 18.56 11.70 2.52
C THR A 46 17.59 11.03 1.57
N LEU A 47 16.40 11.60 1.40
CA LEU A 47 15.43 11.11 0.42
C LEU A 47 15.90 11.45 -1.00
N VAL A 48 16.09 10.43 -1.83
CA VAL A 48 16.40 10.59 -3.26
C VAL A 48 15.11 10.72 -4.05
N ARG A 49 14.19 9.76 -3.88
CA ARG A 49 12.85 9.79 -4.51
C ARG A 49 11.85 9.04 -3.63
N ALA A 50 10.61 9.49 -3.67
CA ALA A 50 9.46 8.76 -3.16
C ALA A 50 8.43 8.65 -4.29
N MET A 51 8.03 7.44 -4.63
CA MET A 51 7.11 7.16 -5.73
C MET A 51 5.90 6.39 -5.23
N ALA A 52 4.70 6.86 -5.56
CA ALA A 52 3.45 6.19 -5.26
C ALA A 52 2.80 5.71 -6.55
N TYR A 53 2.51 4.43 -6.60
CA TYR A 53 1.87 3.76 -7.73
C TYR A 53 0.37 3.72 -7.49
N VAL A 54 -0.38 4.42 -8.33
CA VAL A 54 -1.82 4.64 -8.16
C VAL A 54 -2.57 4.16 -9.40
N VAL A 55 -3.61 3.39 -9.18
CA VAL A 55 -4.59 3.07 -10.23
C VAL A 55 -5.69 4.12 -10.20
N THR A 56 -5.92 4.75 -11.33
CA THR A 56 -6.95 5.77 -11.50
C THR A 56 -8.20 5.19 -12.12
N THR A 57 -9.35 5.74 -11.74
CA THR A 57 -10.65 5.43 -12.33
C THR A 57 -11.15 6.62 -13.14
N GLU A 58 -12.08 6.39 -14.07
CA GLU A 58 -12.68 7.45 -14.87
C GLU A 58 -13.48 8.47 -14.03
N THR A 59 -13.85 8.10 -12.81
CA THR A 59 -14.66 8.97 -11.93
C THR A 59 -13.89 10.15 -11.36
N GLY A 60 -12.55 10.09 -11.36
CA GLY A 60 -11.69 11.18 -10.85
C GLY A 60 -11.82 11.42 -9.34
N GLU A 61 -12.42 10.48 -8.59
CA GLU A 61 -12.58 10.59 -7.13
C GLU A 61 -11.23 10.63 -6.40
N GLU A 62 -10.18 10.13 -7.05
CA GLU A 62 -8.82 10.09 -6.50
C GLU A 62 -8.11 11.45 -6.53
N ARG A 63 -8.65 12.48 -7.20
CA ARG A 63 -7.97 13.77 -7.40
C ARG A 63 -7.46 14.40 -6.11
N ASN A 64 -8.31 14.48 -5.09
CA ASN A 64 -7.93 15.04 -3.78
C ASN A 64 -6.84 14.21 -3.10
N PHE A 65 -6.86 12.90 -3.30
CA PHE A 65 -5.84 11.97 -2.80
C PHE A 65 -4.50 12.21 -3.51
N LEU A 66 -4.51 12.31 -4.84
CA LEU A 66 -3.30 12.59 -5.63
C LEU A 66 -2.69 13.94 -5.24
N GLU A 67 -3.51 14.98 -5.11
CA GLU A 67 -3.05 16.29 -4.64
C GLU A 67 -2.42 16.22 -3.25
N ALA A 68 -2.98 15.44 -2.34
CA ALA A 68 -2.45 15.25 -0.99
C ALA A 68 -1.08 14.55 -1.01
N LEU A 69 -0.88 13.54 -1.86
CA LEU A 69 0.41 12.87 -2.05
C LEU A 69 1.45 13.83 -2.62
N GLY A 70 1.10 14.61 -3.63
CA GLY A 70 2.00 15.60 -4.24
C GLY A 70 2.47 16.66 -3.25
N LYS A 71 1.58 17.15 -2.35
CA LYS A 71 1.92 18.14 -1.31
C LYS A 71 2.96 17.67 -0.31
N ILE A 72 3.11 16.38 -0.10
CA ILE A 72 4.13 15.79 0.80
C ILE A 72 5.38 15.32 0.05
N GLY A 73 5.51 15.70 -1.24
CA GLY A 73 6.71 15.45 -2.05
C GLY A 73 6.80 14.03 -2.62
N ILE A 74 5.68 13.31 -2.74
CA ILE A 74 5.63 12.00 -3.37
C ILE A 74 5.36 12.19 -4.87
N GLU A 75 6.16 11.57 -5.71
CA GLU A 75 5.92 11.46 -7.14
C GLU A 75 4.82 10.44 -7.41
N ILE A 76 3.86 10.80 -8.24
CA ILE A 76 2.70 9.95 -8.51
C ILE A 76 2.84 9.32 -9.88
N ILE A 77 2.78 7.99 -9.92
CA ILE A 77 2.79 7.20 -11.15
C ILE A 77 1.41 6.59 -11.30
N THR A 78 0.66 7.04 -12.31
CA THR A 78 -0.71 6.61 -12.54
C THR A 78 -0.82 5.59 -13.67
N LYS A 79 -1.80 4.70 -13.57
CA LYS A 79 -2.23 3.79 -14.61
C LYS A 79 -3.75 3.70 -14.59
N ASP A 80 -4.36 3.79 -15.74
CA ASP A 80 -5.80 3.64 -15.85
C ASP A 80 -6.24 2.20 -15.58
N LEU A 81 -7.36 2.07 -14.89
CA LEU A 81 -7.98 0.78 -14.64
C LEU A 81 -8.41 0.16 -15.98
N GLN A 82 -7.83 -0.97 -16.34
CA GLN A 82 -8.23 -1.70 -17.53
C GLN A 82 -9.45 -2.58 -17.21
N ILE A 83 -10.53 -2.37 -17.97
CA ILE A 83 -11.73 -3.20 -17.89
C ILE A 83 -11.79 -4.05 -19.16
N PHE A 84 -11.73 -5.36 -19.00
CA PHE A 84 -11.82 -6.31 -20.11
C PHE A 84 -13.26 -6.69 -20.39
N GLY A 85 -13.53 -7.10 -21.65
CA GLY A 85 -14.83 -7.66 -22.03
C GLY A 85 -15.18 -8.86 -21.13
N GLY A 86 -16.28 -8.75 -20.36
CA GLY A 86 -16.64 -9.73 -19.33
C GLY A 86 -16.52 -9.19 -17.89
N GLY A 87 -16.15 -7.91 -17.70
CA GLY A 87 -16.14 -7.24 -16.40
C GLY A 87 -14.91 -7.52 -15.53
N ALA A 88 -13.94 -8.29 -16.02
CA ALA A 88 -12.68 -8.50 -15.33
C ALA A 88 -11.88 -7.19 -15.32
N LYS A 89 -11.50 -6.76 -14.10
CA LYS A 89 -10.69 -5.56 -13.89
C LYS A 89 -9.26 -5.99 -13.60
N LYS A 90 -8.31 -5.44 -14.35
CA LYS A 90 -6.89 -5.64 -14.07
C LYS A 90 -6.19 -4.30 -13.97
N ALA A 91 -5.56 -4.06 -12.84
CA ALA A 91 -4.62 -2.98 -12.66
C ALA A 91 -3.76 -3.31 -11.44
N ASP A 92 -2.55 -3.75 -11.71
CA ASP A 92 -1.50 -3.86 -10.71
C ASP A 92 -0.28 -3.07 -11.18
N TRP A 93 0.51 -2.61 -10.24
CA TRP A 93 1.74 -1.87 -10.48
C TRP A 93 3.00 -2.65 -10.09
N ASP A 94 2.89 -3.91 -9.70
CA ASP A 94 3.97 -4.69 -9.11
C ASP A 94 5.20 -4.72 -10.00
N VAL A 95 5.01 -4.99 -11.28
CA VAL A 95 6.10 -4.99 -12.28
C VAL A 95 6.68 -3.58 -12.45
N GLY A 96 5.84 -2.55 -12.54
CA GLY A 96 6.28 -1.16 -12.69
C GLY A 96 7.09 -0.69 -11.49
N LEU A 97 6.57 -0.92 -10.29
CA LEU A 97 7.24 -0.61 -9.03
C LEU A 97 8.59 -1.35 -8.95
N ALA A 98 8.59 -2.65 -9.25
CA ALA A 98 9.82 -3.45 -9.19
C ALA A 98 10.89 -2.95 -10.18
N ILE A 99 10.50 -2.62 -11.42
CA ILE A 99 11.44 -2.09 -12.42
C ILE A 99 12.02 -0.75 -11.99
N ASP A 100 11.21 0.16 -11.47
CA ASP A 100 11.70 1.47 -11.04
C ASP A 100 12.59 1.36 -9.79
N ALA A 101 12.27 0.45 -8.87
CA ALA A 101 13.14 0.13 -7.73
C ALA A 101 14.50 -0.39 -8.20
N VAL A 102 14.54 -1.35 -9.12
CA VAL A 102 15.78 -1.90 -9.69
C VAL A 102 16.60 -0.83 -10.41
N LYS A 103 15.97 0.04 -11.22
CA LYS A 103 16.68 1.13 -11.93
C LYS A 103 17.31 2.15 -10.99
N LEU A 104 16.63 2.41 -9.85
CA LEU A 104 17.11 3.43 -8.92
C LEU A 104 18.09 2.87 -7.88
N ALA A 105 18.01 1.57 -7.58
CA ALA A 105 18.78 0.87 -6.56
C ALA A 105 20.30 1.17 -6.56
N PRO A 106 21.00 1.27 -7.71
CA PRO A 106 22.44 1.59 -7.73
C PRO A 106 22.79 2.97 -7.16
N ARG A 107 21.81 3.87 -7.01
CA ARG A 107 21.97 5.20 -6.46
C ARG A 107 21.53 5.33 -5.01
N LEU A 108 21.08 4.23 -4.41
CA LEU A 108 20.50 4.16 -3.09
C LEU A 108 21.37 3.32 -2.15
N ASP A 109 21.33 3.66 -0.88
CA ASP A 109 21.89 2.83 0.19
C ASP A 109 20.81 1.97 0.82
N ALA A 110 19.57 2.49 0.87
CA ALA A 110 18.40 1.73 1.32
C ALA A 110 17.20 1.92 0.39
N VAL A 111 16.49 0.82 0.16
CA VAL A 111 15.22 0.75 -0.59
C VAL A 111 14.10 0.43 0.38
N ILE A 112 13.08 1.29 0.42
CA ILE A 112 11.92 1.12 1.29
C ILE A 112 10.73 0.72 0.41
N ILE A 113 10.22 -0.50 0.60
CA ILE A 113 9.03 -1.01 -0.07
C ILE A 113 7.85 -0.85 0.89
N VAL A 114 6.86 -0.07 0.47
CA VAL A 114 5.67 0.17 1.27
C VAL A 114 4.52 -0.66 0.70
N SER A 115 4.57 -1.95 0.96
CA SER A 115 3.59 -2.97 0.60
C SER A 115 3.76 -4.22 1.47
N GLY A 116 2.67 -4.96 1.68
CA GLY A 116 2.70 -6.27 2.35
C GLY A 116 2.66 -7.45 1.38
N ASP A 117 2.73 -7.19 0.07
CA ASP A 117 2.56 -8.21 -0.95
C ASP A 117 3.79 -9.12 -1.07
N GLY A 118 3.55 -10.44 -1.00
CA GLY A 118 4.59 -11.46 -1.14
C GLY A 118 5.20 -11.52 -2.54
N ASP A 119 4.54 -10.97 -3.56
CA ASP A 119 5.05 -10.95 -4.93
C ASP A 119 6.30 -10.06 -5.06
N PHE A 120 6.58 -9.21 -4.08
CA PHE A 120 7.83 -8.45 -3.99
C PHE A 120 9.02 -9.23 -3.41
N CYS A 121 8.86 -10.48 -2.96
CA CYS A 121 9.98 -11.28 -2.47
C CYS A 121 11.15 -11.42 -3.48
N PRO A 122 10.92 -11.65 -4.78
CA PRO A 122 12.01 -11.68 -5.77
C PRO A 122 12.72 -10.33 -5.92
N LEU A 123 11.99 -9.21 -5.78
CA LEU A 123 12.58 -7.88 -5.79
C LEU A 123 13.51 -7.66 -4.59
N VAL A 124 13.06 -8.04 -3.38
CA VAL A 124 13.86 -7.94 -2.16
C VAL A 124 15.15 -8.75 -2.29
N ASP A 125 15.06 -9.98 -2.76
CA ASP A 125 16.21 -10.84 -2.99
C ASP A 125 17.22 -10.19 -3.95
N TYR A 126 16.74 -9.72 -5.09
CA TYR A 126 17.58 -9.05 -6.09
C TYR A 126 18.29 -7.82 -5.53
N LEU A 127 17.57 -6.93 -4.86
CA LEU A 127 18.13 -5.68 -4.30
C LEU A 127 19.23 -5.97 -3.27
N LYS A 128 19.03 -6.98 -2.44
CA LYS A 128 20.01 -7.39 -1.42
C LYS A 128 21.22 -8.09 -2.02
N THR A 129 20.99 -9.04 -2.92
CA THR A 129 22.07 -9.91 -3.43
C THR A 129 22.89 -9.30 -4.55
N HIS A 130 22.27 -8.53 -5.45
CA HIS A 130 22.96 -7.93 -6.61
C HIS A 130 23.48 -6.52 -6.34
N ASN A 131 22.68 -5.69 -5.67
CA ASN A 131 23.06 -4.30 -5.45
C ASN A 131 23.62 -4.04 -4.06
N GLY A 132 23.43 -4.97 -3.11
CA GLY A 132 23.86 -4.77 -1.72
C GLY A 132 23.05 -3.71 -0.98
N ASN A 133 21.84 -3.38 -1.45
CA ASN A 133 20.98 -2.43 -0.76
C ASN A 133 20.46 -2.99 0.56
N GLN A 134 20.33 -2.12 1.55
CA GLN A 134 19.46 -2.39 2.69
C GLN A 134 17.99 -2.32 2.22
N VAL A 135 17.20 -3.36 2.49
CA VAL A 135 15.79 -3.37 2.09
C VAL A 135 14.89 -3.35 3.32
N GLU A 136 14.07 -2.32 3.40
CA GLU A 136 13.11 -2.13 4.49
C GLU A 136 11.69 -2.29 3.94
N VAL A 137 10.82 -2.94 4.71
CA VAL A 137 9.41 -3.11 4.36
C VAL A 137 8.53 -2.40 5.38
N ILE A 138 7.54 -1.67 4.89
CA ILE A 138 6.55 -0.97 5.72
C ILE A 138 5.16 -1.45 5.30
N SER A 139 4.41 -2.05 6.21
CA SER A 139 3.05 -2.50 5.91
C SER A 139 2.26 -2.81 7.18
N PHE A 140 0.97 -3.14 7.03
CA PHE A 140 0.15 -3.66 8.13
C PHE A 140 0.48 -5.14 8.35
N GLY A 141 1.14 -5.48 9.44
CA GLY A 141 1.66 -6.83 9.70
C GLY A 141 0.62 -7.94 9.62
N LYS A 142 -0.66 -7.63 9.90
CA LYS A 142 -1.78 -8.59 9.79
C LYS A 142 -2.08 -9.02 8.35
N SER A 143 -1.68 -8.26 7.36
CA SER A 143 -1.89 -8.53 5.93
C SER A 143 -0.59 -8.68 5.15
N THR A 144 0.54 -8.68 5.84
CA THR A 144 1.86 -8.81 5.22
C THR A 144 2.23 -10.28 5.06
N SER A 145 2.79 -10.63 3.91
CA SER A 145 3.39 -11.94 3.66
C SER A 145 4.48 -12.23 4.68
N GLY A 146 4.40 -13.37 5.38
CA GLY A 146 5.42 -13.80 6.34
C GLY A 146 6.81 -13.88 5.69
N LYS A 147 6.87 -14.42 4.46
CA LYS A 147 8.12 -14.52 3.69
C LYS A 147 8.72 -13.14 3.38
N LEU A 148 7.91 -12.17 2.95
CA LEU A 148 8.38 -10.82 2.68
C LEU A 148 8.96 -10.16 3.95
N ARG A 149 8.28 -10.32 5.08
CA ARG A 149 8.75 -9.82 6.37
C ARG A 149 10.08 -10.44 6.81
N GLU A 150 10.26 -11.74 6.61
CA GLU A 150 11.51 -12.45 6.96
C GLU A 150 12.69 -12.07 6.07
N MET A 151 12.44 -11.77 4.79
CA MET A 151 13.46 -11.39 3.83
C MET A 151 13.96 -9.95 3.99
N ALA A 152 13.12 -9.07 4.53
CA ALA A 152 13.47 -7.67 4.76
C ALA A 152 14.55 -7.53 5.84
N ASP A 153 15.41 -6.52 5.70
CA ASP A 153 16.42 -6.19 6.73
C ASP A 153 15.78 -5.48 7.93
N ASP A 154 14.69 -4.74 7.67
CA ASP A 154 13.87 -4.09 8.69
C ASP A 154 12.39 -4.15 8.30
N PHE A 155 11.52 -4.27 9.28
CA PHE A 155 10.07 -4.29 9.07
C PHE A 155 9.36 -3.35 10.03
N LEU A 156 8.67 -2.36 9.48
CA LEU A 156 7.82 -1.45 10.25
C LEU A 156 6.36 -1.88 10.14
N ASP A 157 5.83 -2.42 11.24
CA ASP A 157 4.43 -2.81 11.33
C ASP A 157 3.53 -1.61 11.66
N LEU A 158 2.77 -1.17 10.67
CA LEU A 158 1.79 -0.08 10.83
C LEU A 158 0.65 -0.46 11.81
N SER A 159 0.44 -1.76 12.05
CA SER A 159 -0.58 -2.27 12.97
C SER A 159 -0.23 -2.05 14.44
N GLU A 160 1.03 -1.80 14.77
CA GLU A 160 1.46 -1.54 16.15
C GLU A 160 1.01 -0.15 16.65
N ASN A 161 0.89 0.82 15.72
CA ASN A 161 0.41 2.16 16.06
C ASN A 161 -0.62 2.70 15.04
N PRO A 162 -1.82 2.11 14.98
CA PRO A 162 -2.82 2.48 13.98
C PRO A 162 -3.30 3.93 14.09
N ARG A 163 -3.22 4.54 15.28
CA ARG A 163 -3.58 5.96 15.45
C ARG A 163 -2.63 6.91 14.74
N LYS A 164 -1.37 6.52 14.57
CA LYS A 164 -0.36 7.32 13.87
C LYS A 164 -0.53 7.22 12.34
N TYR A 165 -0.80 6.01 11.85
CA TYR A 165 -0.76 5.71 10.42
C TYR A 165 -2.13 5.70 9.73
N LEU A 166 -3.21 5.87 10.51
CA LEU A 166 -4.57 5.85 9.97
C LEU A 166 -5.34 7.13 10.34
N LEU A 167 -5.93 7.75 9.33
CA LEU A 167 -6.83 8.89 9.48
C LEU A 167 -8.24 8.41 9.79
N GLY A 168 -8.87 8.96 10.84
CA GLY A 168 -10.22 8.60 11.27
C GLY A 168 -10.29 7.33 12.12
N TYR A 169 -9.18 6.71 12.44
CA TYR A 169 -9.14 5.53 13.33
C TYR A 169 -9.61 5.87 14.76
N GLY A 170 -10.58 5.11 15.24
CA GLY A 170 -11.19 5.33 16.58
C GLY A 170 -12.43 6.22 16.60
N ASN A 171 -12.74 6.96 15.53
CA ASN A 171 -13.96 7.75 15.44
C ASN A 171 -15.19 6.90 15.04
N ALA A 172 -14.99 5.73 14.46
CA ALA A 172 -16.04 4.80 14.04
C ALA A 172 -16.79 4.13 15.22
N LYS A 173 -16.34 4.27 16.46
CA LYS A 173 -17.01 3.72 17.66
C LYS A 173 -18.17 4.57 18.17
N ARG A 174 -18.47 5.73 17.57
CA ARG A 174 -19.59 6.62 17.96
C ARG A 174 -20.72 6.73 16.95
N GLY A 175 -20.69 5.98 15.86
CA GLY A 175 -21.78 5.96 14.85
C GLY A 175 -22.52 4.62 14.89
N ALA A 176 -23.85 4.69 14.90
CA ALA A 176 -24.85 3.63 15.07
C ALA A 176 -24.63 2.34 14.26
N PRO A 177 -25.22 1.22 14.68
CA PRO A 177 -25.16 -0.04 13.93
C PRO A 177 -25.86 0.15 12.57
N LEU A 178 -25.18 -0.27 11.50
CA LEU A 178 -25.78 -0.36 10.18
C LEU A 178 -26.98 -1.31 10.26
N SER A 179 -28.17 -0.81 10.05
CA SER A 179 -29.39 -1.60 9.92
C SER A 179 -29.19 -2.58 8.76
N ASN A 180 -29.19 -3.87 9.08
CA ASN A 180 -29.34 -4.95 8.12
C ASN A 180 -30.75 -4.83 7.49
N ASN A 181 -30.84 -4.22 6.34
CA ASN A 181 -32.01 -4.35 5.47
C ASN A 181 -31.80 -5.54 4.52
N ASN A 182 -31.84 -6.75 5.07
CA ASN A 182 -32.10 -7.96 4.32
C ASN A 182 -33.56 -8.35 4.56
N GLY A 183 -34.42 -7.81 3.76
CA GLY A 183 -35.85 -8.14 3.71
C GLY A 183 -36.33 -8.06 2.27
N HIS A 184 -35.96 -9.00 1.43
CA HIS A 184 -36.73 -9.34 0.26
C HIS A 184 -36.49 -10.80 -0.11
N THR A 185 -37.31 -11.68 0.44
CA THR A 185 -37.54 -13.01 -0.09
C THR A 185 -38.54 -12.90 -1.23
N PRO A 186 -38.22 -13.34 -2.44
CA PRO A 186 -39.25 -13.53 -3.47
C PRO A 186 -40.03 -14.79 -3.17
N SER A 187 -41.31 -14.65 -2.98
CA SER A 187 -42.29 -15.75 -2.91
C SER A 187 -42.32 -16.52 -4.24
N ALA A 188 -42.26 -17.84 -4.14
CA ALA A 188 -42.45 -18.77 -5.25
C ALA A 188 -43.88 -18.67 -5.80
N PRO A 189 -44.09 -18.79 -7.13
CA PRO A 189 -45.42 -18.92 -7.69
C PRO A 189 -45.96 -20.34 -7.47
N ALA A 190 -47.25 -20.39 -7.05
CA ALA A 190 -48.02 -21.57 -6.85
C ALA A 190 -48.21 -22.35 -8.15
N SER A 191 -48.13 -23.69 -8.04
CA SER A 191 -48.53 -24.69 -9.07
C SER A 191 -50.00 -24.55 -9.39
N LEU A 192 -50.31 -24.47 -10.68
CA LEU A 192 -51.65 -24.82 -11.18
C LEU A 192 -51.59 -26.24 -11.75
N ALA A 193 -52.31 -27.14 -11.08
CA ALA A 193 -52.72 -28.44 -11.59
C ALA A 193 -53.93 -28.21 -12.50
N THR A 194 -53.91 -28.75 -13.68
CA THR A 194 -54.90 -29.58 -14.36
C THR A 194 -54.34 -30.01 -15.70
#